data_44ed1bd3a846a6d9267dfc5c576e5423
#
_entry.id   44ed1bd3a846a6d9267dfc5c576e5423
#
_cell.length_a   1.000
_cell.length_b   1.000
_cell.length_c   1.000
_cell.angle_alpha   90.00
_cell.angle_beta   90.00
_cell.angle_gamma   90.00
#
_symmetry.space_group_name_H-M   'P 1'
#
loop_
_entity.id
_entity.type
_entity.pdbx_description
1 polymer ?
#
loop_
_entity_poly.entity_id
_entity_poly.type
_entity_poly.pdbx_seq_one_letter_code
_entity_poly.pdbx_strand_id
1 'polypeptide(L)'
;MKRDMDQMIKTLMNKGYKINQRTIYAMRQVQRHKFCVGGAFAYEDTPLEIGYGQTISQPFMVAYMTEQLGIKPLDKVLEIGTGSGYQTAVLAELTANVYSVERIFKLSQRTQKLMLKLGYEHVKFKVADGHNGWEEHAPYDRIIVTAMADKVPYELLKQLKDSGKMIVPVGGKIVEIIKKEEKAGVPIIKEKSLIGCVFVPLVKG
;
A
#
# COMPACT_ATOMS: atom_id res chain seq x y z
N MET A 1 22.73 6.53 7.20
CA MET A 1 21.37 5.96 7.45
C MET A 1 20.40 6.93 8.12
N LYS A 2 20.65 7.45 9.32
CA LYS A 2 19.72 8.44 9.94
C LYS A 2 19.64 9.73 9.12
N ARG A 3 20.76 10.26 8.64
CA ARG A 3 20.80 11.45 7.76
C ARG A 3 20.02 11.24 6.47
N ASP A 4 20.10 10.04 5.87
CA ASP A 4 19.42 9.72 4.60
C ASP A 4 17.92 9.66 4.81
N MET A 5 17.44 9.09 5.92
CA MET A 5 16.03 9.11 6.30
C MET A 5 15.51 10.54 6.50
N ASP A 6 16.23 11.37 7.23
CA ASP A 6 15.83 12.76 7.46
C ASP A 6 15.82 13.57 6.16
N GLN A 7 16.77 13.30 5.26
CA GLN A 7 16.80 13.93 3.93
C GLN A 7 15.60 13.47 3.08
N MET A 8 15.29 12.17 3.08
CA MET A 8 14.09 11.64 2.40
C MET A 8 12.83 12.35 2.90
N ILE A 9 12.63 12.43 4.22
CA ILE A 9 11.46 13.09 4.81
C ILE A 9 11.39 14.58 4.40
N LYS A 10 12.50 15.31 4.42
CA LYS A 10 12.55 16.70 3.93
C LYS A 10 12.11 16.81 2.47
N THR A 11 12.61 15.90 1.61
CA THR A 11 12.23 15.86 0.19
C THR A 11 10.73 15.64 0.03
N LEU A 12 10.12 14.74 0.81
CA LEU A 12 8.69 14.48 0.79
C LEU A 12 7.87 15.74 1.20
N MET A 13 8.28 16.40 2.28
CA MET A 13 7.59 17.60 2.78
C MET A 13 7.67 18.78 1.79
N ASN A 14 8.76 18.89 1.02
CA ASN A 14 8.97 19.97 0.05
C ASN A 14 8.21 19.79 -1.28
N LYS A 15 7.53 18.66 -1.48
CA LYS A 15 6.73 18.42 -2.71
C LYS A 15 5.39 19.18 -2.76
N GLY A 16 5.08 19.99 -1.76
CA GLY A 16 3.85 20.82 -1.72
C GLY A 16 2.56 20.05 -1.36
N TYR A 17 2.68 18.77 -1.00
CA TYR A 17 1.55 17.97 -0.51
C TYR A 17 1.54 17.92 1.01
N LYS A 18 0.35 18.03 1.59
CA LYS A 18 0.20 17.85 3.04
C LYS A 18 0.31 16.37 3.37
N ILE A 19 1.33 16.01 4.17
CA ILE A 19 1.50 14.68 4.76
C ILE A 19 1.51 14.89 6.27
N ASN A 20 0.63 14.22 6.99
CA ASN A 20 0.46 14.41 8.42
C ASN A 20 1.61 13.77 9.21
N GLN A 21 1.74 14.17 10.48
CA GLN A 21 2.81 13.70 11.35
C GLN A 21 2.76 12.19 11.64
N ARG A 22 1.57 11.57 11.60
CA ARG A 22 1.44 10.11 11.80
C ARG A 22 2.02 9.33 10.62
N THR A 23 1.74 9.76 9.38
CA THR A 23 2.32 9.16 8.17
C THR A 23 3.83 9.32 8.18
N ILE A 24 4.34 10.52 8.51
CA ILE A 24 5.79 10.79 8.63
C ILE A 24 6.41 9.92 9.72
N TYR A 25 5.76 9.82 10.89
CA TYR A 25 6.24 8.97 11.98
C TYR A 25 6.33 7.51 11.54
N ALA A 26 5.28 6.94 10.93
CA ALA A 26 5.29 5.56 10.44
C ALA A 26 6.45 5.31 9.46
N MET A 27 6.66 6.21 8.50
CA MET A 27 7.78 6.10 7.57
C MET A 27 9.15 6.18 8.25
N ARG A 28 9.29 6.94 9.34
CA ARG A 28 10.54 7.03 10.12
C ARG A 28 10.86 5.75 10.89
N GLN A 29 9.83 5.00 11.34
CA GLN A 29 10.03 3.72 12.04
C GLN A 29 10.53 2.64 11.07
N VAL A 30 10.13 2.70 9.79
CA VAL A 30 10.44 1.68 8.81
C VAL A 30 11.75 1.98 8.06
N GLN A 31 12.79 1.21 8.35
CA GLN A 31 14.11 1.35 7.73
C GLN A 31 14.09 0.84 6.28
N ARG A 32 13.76 1.71 5.32
CA ARG A 32 13.53 1.37 3.91
C ARG A 32 14.66 0.54 3.27
N HIS A 33 15.93 0.78 3.63
CA HIS A 33 17.07 0.05 3.09
C HIS A 33 17.02 -1.47 3.38
N LYS A 34 16.27 -1.91 4.39
CA LYS A 34 16.06 -3.34 4.68
C LYS A 34 15.14 -4.03 3.67
N PHE A 35 14.34 -3.24 2.93
CA PHE A 35 13.38 -3.71 1.93
C PHE A 35 13.89 -3.57 0.49
N CYS A 36 15.09 -3.00 0.30
CA CYS A 36 15.70 -2.80 -1.00
C CYS A 36 16.81 -3.81 -1.26
N VAL A 37 17.02 -4.16 -2.53
CA VAL A 37 18.18 -4.92 -2.95
C VAL A 37 19.36 -3.94 -3.09
N GLY A 38 20.48 -4.23 -2.42
CA GLY A 38 21.70 -3.43 -2.52
C GLY A 38 21.76 -2.11 -1.74
N GLY A 39 20.65 -1.62 -1.21
CA GLY A 39 20.58 -0.52 -0.20
C GLY A 39 21.13 0.86 -0.53
N ALA A 40 21.97 1.02 -1.55
CA ALA A 40 22.73 2.26 -1.82
C ALA A 40 21.83 3.48 -2.10
N PHE A 41 20.73 3.31 -2.83
CA PHE A 41 19.79 4.37 -3.20
C PHE A 41 18.45 4.28 -2.47
N ALA A 42 18.41 3.54 -1.37
CA ALA A 42 17.16 3.19 -0.67
C ALA A 42 16.33 4.42 -0.23
N TYR A 43 16.96 5.54 0.02
CA TYR A 43 16.32 6.77 0.51
C TYR A 43 16.14 7.86 -0.55
N GLU A 44 16.55 7.59 -1.79
CA GLU A 44 16.22 8.46 -2.92
C GLU A 44 14.73 8.32 -3.28
N ASP A 45 14.13 9.42 -3.77
CA ASP A 45 12.70 9.43 -4.14
C ASP A 45 12.50 8.82 -5.54
N THR A 46 12.89 7.56 -5.66
CA THR A 46 12.79 6.77 -6.90
C THR A 46 12.32 5.34 -6.59
N PRO A 47 11.61 4.66 -7.52
CA PRO A 47 11.34 3.24 -7.41
C PRO A 47 12.63 2.44 -7.63
N LEU A 48 12.76 1.29 -6.95
CA LEU A 48 13.90 0.39 -7.09
C LEU A 48 13.42 -1.04 -7.38
N GLU A 49 14.17 -1.79 -8.18
CA GLU A 49 13.87 -3.18 -8.47
C GLU A 49 13.99 -4.07 -7.22
N ILE A 50 13.06 -5.03 -7.11
CA ILE A 50 13.05 -6.01 -6.03
C ILE A 50 13.08 -7.47 -6.54
N GLY A 51 13.26 -7.64 -7.85
CA GLY A 51 13.20 -8.91 -8.56
C GLY A 51 11.79 -9.25 -9.07
N TYR A 52 11.72 -10.28 -9.89
CA TYR A 52 10.47 -10.74 -10.52
C TYR A 52 9.76 -9.68 -11.38
N GLY A 53 10.49 -8.70 -11.93
CA GLY A 53 9.92 -7.56 -12.67
C GLY A 53 9.09 -6.62 -11.79
N GLN A 54 9.27 -6.66 -10.46
CA GLN A 54 8.56 -5.82 -9.51
C GLN A 54 9.48 -4.76 -8.91
N THR A 55 8.87 -3.69 -8.37
CA THR A 55 9.60 -2.59 -7.74
C THR A 55 9.05 -2.27 -6.34
N ILE A 56 9.92 -1.78 -5.46
CA ILE A 56 9.50 -1.00 -4.31
C ILE A 56 9.17 0.41 -4.79
N SER A 57 7.97 0.91 -4.49
CA SER A 57 7.52 2.24 -4.92
C SER A 57 8.41 3.34 -4.36
N GLN A 58 8.53 4.46 -5.07
CA GLN A 58 9.26 5.64 -4.57
C GLN A 58 8.68 6.11 -3.22
N PRO A 59 9.51 6.63 -2.30
CA PRO A 59 9.08 7.10 -0.99
C PRO A 59 7.91 8.07 -1.02
N PHE A 60 7.90 9.03 -1.95
CA PHE A 60 6.81 9.98 -2.09
C PHE A 60 5.47 9.28 -2.37
N MET A 61 5.45 8.30 -3.26
CA MET A 61 4.21 7.59 -3.59
C MET A 61 3.66 6.80 -2.39
N VAL A 62 4.55 6.14 -1.63
CA VAL A 62 4.18 5.46 -0.38
C VAL A 62 3.58 6.46 0.63
N ALA A 63 4.25 7.59 0.87
CA ALA A 63 3.77 8.64 1.77
C ALA A 63 2.41 9.20 1.32
N TYR A 64 2.30 9.54 0.04
CA TYR A 64 1.11 10.15 -0.53
C TYR A 64 -0.11 9.22 -0.47
N MET A 65 0.03 7.97 -0.94
CA MET A 65 -1.08 7.01 -0.92
C MET A 65 -1.51 6.66 0.50
N THR A 66 -0.56 6.50 1.43
CA THR A 66 -0.86 6.26 2.86
C THR A 66 -1.61 7.44 3.47
N GLU A 67 -1.21 8.68 3.17
CA GLU A 67 -1.89 9.90 3.62
C GLU A 67 -3.33 9.98 3.08
N GLN A 68 -3.51 9.76 1.76
CA GLN A 68 -4.83 9.80 1.14
C GLN A 68 -5.75 8.70 1.68
N LEU A 69 -5.19 7.53 2.04
CA LEU A 69 -5.94 6.43 2.63
C LEU A 69 -6.54 6.81 4.00
N GLY A 70 -5.83 7.63 4.78
CA GLY A 70 -6.33 8.21 6.03
C GLY A 70 -6.62 7.15 7.11
N ILE A 71 -5.64 6.29 7.39
CA ILE A 71 -5.75 5.15 8.31
C ILE A 71 -5.94 5.63 9.76
N LYS A 72 -6.88 5.02 10.46
CA LYS A 72 -7.09 5.17 11.92
C LYS A 72 -6.49 3.98 12.68
N PRO A 73 -6.17 4.11 13.99
CA PRO A 73 -5.48 3.05 14.74
C PRO A 73 -6.16 1.68 14.75
N LEU A 74 -7.49 1.63 14.65
CA LEU A 74 -8.27 0.39 14.70
C LEU A 74 -8.77 -0.06 13.31
N ASP A 75 -8.45 0.68 12.25
CA ASP A 75 -8.88 0.34 10.91
C ASP A 75 -8.30 -1.02 10.48
N LYS A 76 -9.13 -1.85 9.88
CA LYS A 76 -8.73 -3.05 9.16
C LYS A 76 -8.32 -2.67 7.75
N VAL A 77 -7.08 -2.93 7.39
CA VAL A 77 -6.47 -2.53 6.12
C VAL A 77 -6.14 -3.74 5.27
N LEU A 78 -6.62 -3.73 4.01
CA LEU A 78 -6.18 -4.67 2.99
C LEU A 78 -5.18 -3.98 2.05
N GLU A 79 -4.04 -4.61 1.84
CA GLU A 79 -3.06 -4.25 0.83
C GLU A 79 -3.05 -5.27 -0.30
N ILE A 80 -3.09 -4.80 -1.54
CA ILE A 80 -2.90 -5.62 -2.74
C ILE A 80 -1.55 -5.27 -3.36
N GLY A 81 -0.65 -6.27 -3.40
CA GLY A 81 0.73 -6.12 -3.84
C GLY A 81 1.70 -5.92 -2.69
N THR A 82 1.96 -6.96 -1.90
CA THR A 82 2.94 -6.93 -0.79
C THR A 82 4.32 -6.48 -1.25
N GLY A 83 4.77 -6.99 -2.40
CA GLY A 83 6.07 -6.68 -2.98
C GLY A 83 7.23 -6.89 -2.00
N SER A 84 8.01 -5.84 -1.76
CA SER A 84 9.11 -5.86 -0.79
C SER A 84 8.65 -5.93 0.67
N GLY A 85 7.39 -5.54 0.97
CA GLY A 85 6.86 -5.37 2.33
C GLY A 85 7.07 -3.96 2.92
N TYR A 86 7.65 -3.02 2.18
CA TYR A 86 7.88 -1.67 2.71
C TYR A 86 6.58 -0.92 2.98
N GLN A 87 5.65 -0.90 2.01
CA GLN A 87 4.32 -0.32 2.21
C GLN A 87 3.57 -1.07 3.32
N THR A 88 3.64 -2.40 3.35
CA THR A 88 3.05 -3.24 4.40
C THR A 88 3.53 -2.84 5.80
N ALA A 89 4.86 -2.64 5.95
CA ALA A 89 5.45 -2.22 7.24
C ALA A 89 4.99 -0.80 7.63
N VAL A 90 4.90 0.14 6.68
CA VAL A 90 4.37 1.49 6.94
C VAL A 90 2.90 1.44 7.40
N LEU A 91 2.09 0.57 6.80
CA LEU A 91 0.70 0.34 7.25
C LEU A 91 0.66 -0.24 8.66
N ALA A 92 1.55 -1.19 8.97
CA ALA A 92 1.62 -1.86 10.27
C ALA A 92 2.04 -0.93 11.42
N GLU A 93 2.76 0.17 11.13
CA GLU A 93 3.03 1.24 12.10
C GLU A 93 1.79 2.13 12.38
N LEU A 94 0.76 2.05 11.56
CA LEU A 94 -0.45 2.87 11.68
C LEU A 94 -1.64 2.11 12.29
N THR A 95 -1.69 0.80 12.09
CA THR A 95 -2.72 -0.11 12.64
C THR A 95 -2.17 -1.53 12.82
N ALA A 96 -2.66 -2.25 13.83
CA ALA A 96 -2.32 -3.66 14.03
C ALA A 96 -3.07 -4.63 13.08
N ASN A 97 -4.06 -4.15 12.32
CA ASN A 97 -4.97 -4.99 11.55
C ASN A 97 -4.65 -4.94 10.04
N VAL A 98 -3.44 -5.36 9.65
CA VAL A 98 -2.98 -5.35 8.26
C VAL A 98 -3.06 -6.75 7.65
N TYR A 99 -3.67 -6.81 6.46
CA TYR A 99 -3.81 -7.98 5.60
C TYR A 99 -3.18 -7.66 4.26
N SER A 100 -2.26 -8.48 3.77
CA SER A 100 -1.53 -8.21 2.54
C SER A 100 -1.57 -9.40 1.60
N VAL A 101 -1.90 -9.15 0.33
CA VAL A 101 -2.04 -10.16 -0.73
C VAL A 101 -0.93 -9.96 -1.76
N GLU A 102 -0.21 -11.05 -2.07
CA GLU A 102 0.83 -11.09 -3.10
C GLU A 102 0.62 -12.31 -4.00
N ARG A 103 0.67 -12.11 -5.33
CA ARG A 103 0.50 -13.20 -6.26
C ARG A 103 1.78 -14.03 -6.47
N ILE A 104 2.96 -13.44 -6.30
CA ILE A 104 4.25 -14.09 -6.53
C ILE A 104 4.69 -14.83 -5.27
N PHE A 105 4.50 -16.15 -5.23
CA PHE A 105 4.80 -17.00 -4.07
C PHE A 105 6.20 -16.77 -3.48
N LYS A 106 7.25 -16.78 -4.33
CA LYS A 106 8.63 -16.59 -3.89
C LYS A 106 8.88 -15.20 -3.28
N LEU A 107 8.23 -14.17 -3.82
CA LEU A 107 8.32 -12.81 -3.29
C LEU A 107 7.60 -12.72 -1.94
N SER A 108 6.37 -13.24 -1.85
CA SER A 108 5.61 -13.31 -0.59
C SER A 108 6.40 -14.04 0.51
N GLN A 109 6.95 -15.21 0.20
CA GLN A 109 7.73 -16.00 1.17
C GLN A 109 8.97 -15.23 1.68
N ARG A 110 9.71 -14.54 0.78
CA ARG A 110 10.86 -13.70 1.17
C ARG A 110 10.43 -12.57 2.07
N THR A 111 9.34 -11.90 1.71
CA THR A 111 8.83 -10.74 2.45
C THR A 111 8.29 -11.14 3.82
N GLN A 112 7.54 -12.23 3.93
CA GLN A 112 7.06 -12.73 5.23
C GLN A 112 8.21 -13.01 6.20
N LYS A 113 9.29 -13.67 5.72
CA LYS A 113 10.49 -13.92 6.54
C LYS A 113 11.15 -12.61 7.01
N LEU A 114 11.21 -11.61 6.15
CA LEU A 114 11.75 -10.28 6.51
C LEU A 114 10.85 -9.60 7.53
N MET A 115 9.55 -9.56 7.33
CA MET A 115 8.58 -8.92 8.21
C MET A 115 8.60 -9.55 9.61
N LEU A 116 8.64 -10.88 9.70
CA LEU A 116 8.81 -11.59 10.97
C LEU A 116 10.10 -11.18 11.68
N LYS A 117 11.23 -11.14 10.95
CA LYS A 117 12.53 -10.71 11.51
C LYS A 117 12.54 -9.27 12.01
N LEU A 118 11.66 -8.42 11.46
CA LEU A 118 11.54 -7.02 11.83
C LEU A 118 10.48 -6.75 12.91
N GLY A 119 9.80 -7.80 13.44
CA GLY A 119 8.84 -7.68 14.54
C GLY A 119 7.39 -7.39 14.08
N TYR A 120 7.06 -7.65 12.81
CA TYR A 120 5.72 -7.45 12.26
C TYR A 120 4.91 -8.76 12.19
N GLU A 121 4.93 -9.58 13.26
CA GLU A 121 4.25 -10.88 13.34
C GLU A 121 2.73 -10.77 13.22
N HIS A 122 2.17 -9.63 13.57
CA HIS A 122 0.73 -9.38 13.54
C HIS A 122 0.16 -9.17 12.13
N VAL A 123 1.02 -8.92 11.13
CA VAL A 123 0.59 -8.77 9.73
C VAL A 123 0.22 -10.14 9.15
N LYS A 124 -0.94 -10.20 8.48
CA LYS A 124 -1.41 -11.41 7.81
C LYS A 124 -1.11 -11.35 6.32
N PHE A 125 -0.61 -12.46 5.78
CA PHE A 125 -0.22 -12.59 4.37
C PHE A 125 -0.99 -13.71 3.68
N LYS A 126 -1.39 -13.46 2.42
CA LYS A 126 -2.00 -14.46 1.54
C LYS A 126 -1.28 -14.44 0.19
N VAL A 127 -1.02 -15.63 -0.36
CA VAL A 127 -0.61 -15.76 -1.76
C VAL A 127 -1.85 -16.01 -2.60
N ALA A 128 -2.23 -15.03 -3.41
CA ALA A 128 -3.43 -15.10 -4.25
C ALA A 128 -3.41 -14.02 -5.35
N ASP A 129 -4.35 -14.12 -6.30
CA ASP A 129 -4.67 -13.05 -7.24
C ASP A 129 -5.26 -11.84 -6.50
N GLY A 130 -4.58 -10.70 -6.61
CA GLY A 130 -4.98 -9.46 -5.94
C GLY A 130 -6.33 -8.90 -6.39
N HIS A 131 -6.82 -9.25 -7.60
CA HIS A 131 -8.14 -8.84 -8.06
C HIS A 131 -9.27 -9.36 -7.17
N ASN A 132 -9.07 -10.53 -6.55
CA ASN A 132 -10.05 -11.19 -5.70
C ASN A 132 -10.00 -10.70 -4.24
N GLY A 133 -8.99 -9.92 -3.87
CA GLY A 133 -8.80 -9.47 -2.49
C GLY A 133 -8.63 -10.62 -1.50
N TRP A 134 -9.22 -10.45 -0.31
CA TRP A 134 -9.19 -11.47 0.75
C TRP A 134 -10.53 -11.49 1.49
N GLU A 135 -11.50 -12.19 0.88
CA GLU A 135 -12.89 -12.19 1.30
C GLU A 135 -13.12 -12.72 2.75
N GLU A 136 -12.36 -13.76 3.16
CA GLU A 136 -12.49 -14.37 4.50
C GLU A 136 -12.28 -13.37 5.65
N HIS A 137 -11.62 -12.26 5.37
CA HIS A 137 -11.37 -11.21 6.35
C HIS A 137 -12.12 -9.91 6.06
N ALA A 138 -12.98 -9.88 5.03
CA ALA A 138 -13.82 -8.71 4.77
C ALA A 138 -14.87 -8.51 5.91
N PRO A 139 -15.43 -7.31 6.08
CA PRO A 139 -15.13 -6.10 5.32
C PRO A 139 -13.92 -5.33 5.87
N TYR A 140 -13.31 -4.49 5.01
CA TYR A 140 -12.15 -3.64 5.33
C TYR A 140 -12.54 -2.18 5.47
N ASP A 141 -11.94 -1.47 6.43
CA ASP A 141 -12.10 -0.02 6.56
C ASP A 141 -11.32 0.72 5.48
N ARG A 142 -10.17 0.16 5.08
CA ARG A 142 -9.26 0.74 4.09
C ARG A 142 -8.73 -0.35 3.16
N ILE A 143 -8.61 0.00 1.87
CA ILE A 143 -7.96 -0.86 0.86
C ILE A 143 -6.93 -0.01 0.12
N ILE A 144 -5.71 -0.52 -0.02
CA ILE A 144 -4.67 0.08 -0.85
C ILE A 144 -4.21 -0.91 -1.91
N VAL A 145 -4.15 -0.46 -3.16
CA VAL A 145 -3.63 -1.26 -4.28
C VAL A 145 -2.32 -0.64 -4.74
N THR A 146 -1.25 -1.41 -4.74
CA THR A 146 0.11 -0.93 -5.07
C THR A 146 0.57 -1.37 -6.47
N ALA A 147 -0.39 -1.73 -7.33
CA ALA A 147 -0.20 -2.07 -8.73
C ALA A 147 -1.25 -1.36 -9.59
N MET A 148 -0.93 -1.09 -10.87
CA MET A 148 -1.80 -0.41 -11.82
C MET A 148 -2.92 -1.35 -12.27
N ALA A 149 -4.17 -1.01 -11.96
CA ALA A 149 -5.35 -1.69 -12.46
C ALA A 149 -5.84 -1.04 -13.78
N ASP A 150 -6.40 -1.84 -14.68
CA ASP A 150 -7.06 -1.33 -15.89
C ASP A 150 -8.36 -0.59 -15.54
N LYS A 151 -9.06 -1.08 -14.54
CA LYS A 151 -10.27 -0.48 -13.94
C LYS A 151 -10.33 -0.81 -12.45
N VAL A 152 -11.14 -0.08 -11.72
CA VAL A 152 -11.36 -0.34 -10.28
C VAL A 152 -11.83 -1.79 -10.10
N PRO A 153 -11.11 -2.65 -9.32
CA PRO A 153 -11.49 -4.03 -9.14
C PRO A 153 -12.78 -4.15 -8.33
N TYR A 154 -13.82 -4.72 -8.95
CA TYR A 154 -15.16 -4.80 -8.37
C TYR A 154 -15.20 -5.63 -7.07
N GLU A 155 -14.44 -6.74 -7.02
CA GLU A 155 -14.40 -7.60 -5.83
C GLU A 155 -13.81 -6.86 -4.62
N LEU A 156 -12.89 -5.92 -4.83
CA LEU A 156 -12.37 -5.08 -3.74
C LEU A 156 -13.42 -4.06 -3.25
N LEU A 157 -14.28 -3.55 -4.14
CA LEU A 157 -15.38 -2.67 -3.75
C LEU A 157 -16.39 -3.38 -2.84
N LYS A 158 -16.70 -4.65 -3.12
CA LYS A 158 -17.59 -5.46 -2.27
C LYS A 158 -17.00 -5.68 -0.88
N GLN A 159 -15.68 -5.86 -0.81
CA GLN A 159 -14.96 -6.07 0.44
C GLN A 159 -14.70 -4.79 1.25
N LEU A 160 -15.00 -3.63 0.69
CA LEU A 160 -14.89 -2.35 1.38
C LEU A 160 -16.13 -2.09 2.24
N LYS A 161 -15.94 -1.66 3.49
CA LYS A 161 -17.04 -1.20 4.36
C LYS A 161 -17.77 0.00 3.77
N ASP A 162 -19.01 0.20 4.18
CA ASP A 162 -19.69 1.48 3.96
C ASP A 162 -18.92 2.60 4.66
N SER A 163 -18.77 3.72 3.99
CA SER A 163 -17.87 4.82 4.35
C SER A 163 -16.38 4.45 4.36
N GLY A 164 -16.02 3.23 3.94
CA GLY A 164 -14.64 2.80 3.73
C GLY A 164 -13.99 3.50 2.55
N LYS A 165 -12.66 3.53 2.54
CA LYS A 165 -11.87 4.19 1.50
C LYS A 165 -10.90 3.24 0.85
N MET A 166 -10.79 3.31 -0.49
CA MET A 166 -9.77 2.62 -1.27
C MET A 166 -8.92 3.64 -2.04
N ILE A 167 -7.62 3.38 -2.09
CA ILE A 167 -6.65 4.10 -2.94
C ILE A 167 -6.09 3.09 -3.95
N VAL A 168 -6.27 3.38 -5.24
CA VAL A 168 -5.90 2.47 -6.31
C VAL A 168 -5.35 3.22 -7.52
N PRO A 169 -4.22 2.80 -8.13
CA PRO A 169 -3.76 3.31 -9.41
C PRO A 169 -4.65 2.76 -10.55
N VAL A 170 -5.24 3.66 -11.35
CA VAL A 170 -6.05 3.31 -12.53
C VAL A 170 -5.73 4.27 -13.67
N GLY A 171 -5.44 3.75 -14.86
CA GLY A 171 -5.23 4.55 -16.06
C GLY A 171 -4.17 5.65 -15.93
N GLY A 172 -3.09 5.38 -15.21
CA GLY A 172 -1.99 6.34 -14.99
C GLY A 172 -2.25 7.40 -13.90
N LYS A 173 -3.29 7.26 -13.11
CA LYS A 173 -3.64 8.17 -12.00
C LYS A 173 -3.90 7.40 -10.71
N ILE A 174 -3.58 8.01 -9.57
CA ILE A 174 -4.09 7.56 -8.28
C ILE A 174 -5.55 7.98 -8.18
N VAL A 175 -6.40 7.02 -7.84
CA VAL A 175 -7.85 7.21 -7.67
C VAL A 175 -8.23 6.92 -6.22
N GLU A 176 -8.94 7.85 -5.61
CA GLU A 176 -9.61 7.68 -4.32
C GLU A 176 -11.05 7.22 -4.56
N ILE A 177 -11.43 6.12 -3.93
CA ILE A 177 -12.79 5.61 -3.91
C ILE A 177 -13.32 5.65 -2.48
N ILE A 178 -14.54 6.18 -2.30
CA ILE A 178 -15.28 6.09 -1.05
C ILE A 178 -16.56 5.32 -1.33
N LYS A 179 -16.73 4.16 -0.71
CA LYS A 179 -17.99 3.42 -0.75
C LYS A 179 -19.01 4.14 0.13
N LYS A 180 -20.12 4.56 -0.44
CA LYS A 180 -21.19 5.25 0.31
C LYS A 180 -22.07 4.26 1.05
N GLU A 181 -22.59 3.31 0.31
CA GLU A 181 -23.51 2.25 0.76
C GLU A 181 -23.52 1.14 -0.29
N GLU A 182 -24.23 0.08 0.01
CA GLU A 182 -24.53 -0.98 -0.95
C GLU A 182 -26.04 -1.10 -1.13
N LYS A 183 -26.53 -1.13 -2.37
CA LYS A 183 -27.93 -1.32 -2.69
C LYS A 183 -28.11 -2.50 -3.63
N ALA A 184 -28.94 -3.47 -3.24
CA ALA A 184 -29.19 -4.70 -4.01
C ALA A 184 -27.90 -5.41 -4.46
N GLY A 185 -26.88 -5.49 -3.58
CA GLY A 185 -25.59 -6.13 -3.89
C GLY A 185 -24.65 -5.29 -4.77
N VAL A 186 -24.99 -4.03 -5.06
CA VAL A 186 -24.17 -3.13 -5.89
C VAL A 186 -23.61 -2.00 -5.03
N PRO A 187 -22.26 -1.86 -4.94
CA PRO A 187 -21.63 -0.77 -4.22
C PRO A 187 -21.90 0.59 -4.90
N ILE A 188 -22.40 1.55 -4.14
CA ILE A 188 -22.50 2.96 -4.56
C ILE A 188 -21.25 3.67 -4.10
N ILE A 189 -20.49 4.23 -5.03
CA ILE A 189 -19.19 4.84 -4.75
C ILE A 189 -19.15 6.33 -5.12
N LYS A 190 -18.24 7.05 -4.45
CA LYS A 190 -17.72 8.35 -4.88
C LYS A 190 -16.28 8.15 -5.32
N GLU A 191 -15.97 8.59 -6.53
CA GLU A 191 -14.63 8.50 -7.12
C GLU A 191 -14.02 9.88 -7.29
N LYS A 192 -12.70 9.98 -7.07
CA LYS A 192 -11.92 11.20 -7.28
C LYS A 192 -10.52 10.83 -7.80
N SER A 193 -10.18 11.32 -8.99
CA SER A 193 -8.80 11.27 -9.48
C SER A 193 -7.92 12.24 -8.71
N LEU A 194 -6.72 11.79 -8.33
CA LEU A 194 -5.74 12.55 -7.57
C LEU A 194 -4.55 12.96 -8.47
N ILE A 195 -3.38 12.35 -8.27
CA ILE A 195 -2.16 12.68 -9.03
C ILE A 195 -1.83 11.61 -10.08
N GLY A 196 -1.03 11.99 -11.07
CA GLY A 196 -0.45 11.05 -12.03
C GLY A 196 0.53 10.06 -11.37
N CYS A 197 0.59 8.84 -11.87
CA CYS A 197 1.47 7.80 -11.36
C CYS A 197 1.84 6.77 -12.42
N VAL A 198 2.95 6.07 -12.16
CA VAL A 198 3.35 4.88 -12.90
C VAL A 198 3.56 3.75 -11.90
N PHE A 199 2.94 2.61 -12.16
CA PHE A 199 3.07 1.38 -11.38
C PHE A 199 3.23 0.17 -12.28
N VAL A 200 3.78 -0.90 -11.73
CA VAL A 200 3.72 -2.22 -12.37
C VAL A 200 2.25 -2.66 -12.51
N PRO A 201 1.90 -3.41 -13.56
CA PRO A 201 0.50 -3.80 -13.79
C PRO A 201 -0.04 -4.73 -12.69
N LEU A 202 -1.30 -4.56 -12.34
CA LEU A 202 -2.06 -5.55 -11.57
C LEU A 202 -2.44 -6.70 -12.52
N VAL A 203 -1.77 -7.83 -12.38
CA VAL A 203 -1.92 -8.99 -13.29
C VAL A 203 -2.78 -10.04 -12.63
N LYS A 204 -3.71 -10.60 -13.40
CA LYS A 204 -4.44 -11.81 -12.99
C LYS A 204 -3.46 -12.99 -12.90
N GLY A 205 -3.57 -13.79 -11.87
CA GLY A 205 -2.70 -14.94 -11.63
C GLY A 205 -3.49 -16.19 -11.44
#